data_272dde4a45d102cca7c914e7b5a7703d
#
_entry.id   272dde4a45d102cca7c914e7b5a7703d
#
_cell.length_a   1.000
_cell.length_b   1.000
_cell.length_c   1.000
_cell.angle_alpha   90.00
_cell.angle_beta   90.00
_cell.angle_gamma   90.00
#
_symmetry.space_group_name_H-M   'P 1'
#
loop_
_entity.id
_entity.type
_entity.pdbx_description
1 polymer ?
#
loop_
_entity_poly.entity_id
_entity_poly.type
_entity_poly.pdbx_seq_one_letter_code
_entity_poly.pdbx_strand_id
1 'polypeptide(L)'
;MALFRRKNSDPFSEVDEPAVTDSADEVRGPQKKGAPTPTRKQAEAARRERLTKQVTKKEAAQMQRAERAKAMQARDNTPEKALLRDYVDSRRNLGEFLLPGMIVILGASLLYSIAPNISLIATVVMYLFILTVLIDSFLMWRGFKRVLADRLPRSTPRGLLMYAMNRSIQIRRFRMPAPRIKRGEQY
;
A
#
# COMPACT_ATOMS: atom_id res chain seq x y z
N MET A 1 8.97 -42.23 0.44
CA MET A 1 8.63 -40.80 0.19
C MET A 1 8.07 -40.22 1.48
N ALA A 2 8.86 -39.53 2.24
CA ALA A 2 8.49 -39.02 3.56
C ALA A 2 8.22 -37.53 3.48
N LEU A 3 6.99 -37.17 3.79
CA LEU A 3 6.41 -35.87 3.74
C LEU A 3 6.91 -34.96 4.87
N PHE A 4 7.26 -33.77 4.55
CA PHE A 4 7.61 -32.67 5.44
C PHE A 4 6.51 -32.40 6.47
N ARG A 5 6.75 -32.78 7.72
CA ARG A 5 5.97 -32.35 8.87
C ARG A 5 6.65 -31.14 9.49
N ARG A 6 6.17 -29.94 9.18
CA ARG A 6 6.54 -28.72 9.92
C ARG A 6 6.04 -28.83 11.34
N LYS A 7 6.99 -28.92 12.27
CA LYS A 7 6.76 -28.83 13.71
C LYS A 7 6.55 -27.34 14.03
N ASN A 8 5.29 -26.93 14.23
CA ASN A 8 4.97 -25.66 14.87
C ASN A 8 5.31 -25.79 16.35
N SER A 9 6.39 -25.19 16.76
CA SER A 9 6.72 -24.97 18.16
C SER A 9 6.11 -23.64 18.58
N ASP A 10 4.93 -23.68 19.17
CA ASP A 10 4.35 -22.55 19.87
C ASP A 10 5.11 -22.33 21.18
N PRO A 11 5.71 -21.17 21.44
CA PRO A 11 6.47 -20.91 22.66
C PRO A 11 5.61 -20.46 23.85
N PHE A 12 4.33 -20.89 23.92
CA PHE A 12 3.41 -20.41 24.95
C PHE A 12 2.63 -21.51 25.69
N SER A 13 3.18 -22.72 25.81
CA SER A 13 2.53 -23.78 26.55
C SER A 13 3.47 -24.30 27.65
N GLU A 14 3.69 -23.47 28.66
CA GLU A 14 4.12 -23.93 29.98
C GLU A 14 3.76 -22.86 31.01
N VAL A 15 2.50 -22.84 31.42
CA VAL A 15 2.09 -22.22 32.68
C VAL A 15 1.50 -23.34 33.49
N ASP A 16 2.26 -23.76 34.53
CA ASP A 16 1.87 -24.70 35.57
C ASP A 16 0.47 -24.35 36.09
N GLU A 17 -0.45 -25.32 35.99
CA GLU A 17 -1.69 -25.30 36.75
C GLU A 17 -1.34 -25.59 38.23
N PRO A 18 -1.66 -24.67 39.17
CA PRO A 18 -1.69 -25.02 40.57
C PRO A 18 -2.96 -25.83 40.86
N ALA A 19 -2.76 -26.95 41.53
CA ALA A 19 -3.76 -27.89 41.99
C ALA A 19 -5.00 -27.20 42.60
N VAL A 20 -6.16 -27.59 42.09
CA VAL A 20 -7.44 -27.27 42.66
C VAL A 20 -7.55 -28.01 44.00
N THR A 21 -7.36 -27.32 45.09
CA THR A 21 -7.82 -27.75 46.41
C THR A 21 -9.27 -27.35 46.57
N ASP A 22 -10.10 -28.35 46.60
CA ASP A 22 -11.50 -28.31 46.99
C ASP A 22 -11.62 -27.70 48.38
N SER A 23 -12.17 -26.50 48.51
CA SER A 23 -12.60 -25.93 49.75
C SER A 23 -13.85 -25.12 49.58
N ALA A 24 -14.95 -25.79 49.98
CA ALA A 24 -16.11 -25.25 50.67
C ALA A 24 -16.78 -23.96 50.15
N ASP A 25 -18.01 -24.14 49.75
CA ASP A 25 -19.08 -23.16 49.70
C ASP A 25 -18.93 -22.04 50.75
N GLU A 26 -18.40 -20.90 50.39
CA GLU A 26 -18.66 -19.66 51.07
C GLU A 26 -19.77 -18.90 50.31
N VAL A 27 -20.94 -18.87 50.93
CA VAL A 27 -22.08 -18.05 50.54
C VAL A 27 -21.61 -16.62 50.35
N ARG A 28 -21.45 -16.18 49.07
CA ARG A 28 -21.21 -14.79 48.70
C ARG A 28 -22.45 -13.95 49.08
N GLY A 29 -22.39 -13.35 50.26
CA GLY A 29 -23.30 -12.28 50.63
C GLY A 29 -23.17 -11.12 49.62
N PRO A 30 -24.17 -10.22 49.51
CA PRO A 30 -24.15 -9.14 48.53
C PRO A 30 -22.92 -8.28 48.74
N GLN A 31 -21.97 -8.32 47.75
CA GLN A 31 -20.77 -7.49 47.77
C GLN A 31 -21.18 -6.01 47.90
N LYS A 32 -20.94 -5.42 49.03
CA LYS A 32 -21.04 -3.97 49.24
C LYS A 32 -20.24 -3.31 48.14
N LYS A 33 -20.86 -2.42 47.33
CA LYS A 33 -20.20 -1.58 46.35
C LYS A 33 -19.05 -0.83 47.05
N GLY A 34 -17.84 -1.33 46.89
CA GLY A 34 -16.70 -0.92 47.71
C GLY A 34 -15.99 0.38 47.33
N ALA A 35 -16.55 1.20 46.44
CA ALA A 35 -16.00 2.48 46.12
C ALA A 35 -17.11 3.56 46.04
N PRO A 36 -16.96 4.69 46.71
CA PRO A 36 -17.89 5.80 46.57
C PRO A 36 -17.89 6.29 45.11
N THR A 37 -19.07 6.61 44.61
CA THR A 37 -19.23 7.16 43.24
C THR A 37 -18.39 8.42 43.13
N PRO A 38 -17.54 8.55 42.08
CA PRO A 38 -16.65 9.71 41.97
C PRO A 38 -17.44 11.00 41.92
N THR A 39 -17.01 11.99 42.70
CA THR A 39 -17.60 13.33 42.71
C THR A 39 -17.55 13.93 41.29
N ARG A 40 -18.53 14.80 40.97
CA ARG A 40 -18.62 15.46 39.64
C ARG A 40 -17.28 16.06 39.19
N LYS A 41 -16.53 16.69 40.11
CA LYS A 41 -15.19 17.22 39.81
C LYS A 41 -14.15 16.15 39.45
N GLN A 42 -14.20 15.01 40.12
CA GLN A 42 -13.32 13.87 39.81
C GLN A 42 -13.69 13.21 38.47
N ALA A 43 -14.97 13.12 38.17
CA ALA A 43 -15.42 12.61 36.88
C ALA A 43 -15.02 13.54 35.71
N GLU A 44 -15.13 14.85 35.90
CA GLU A 44 -14.67 15.84 34.91
C GLU A 44 -13.13 15.83 34.73
N ALA A 45 -12.38 15.71 35.82
CA ALA A 45 -10.93 15.60 35.76
C ALA A 45 -10.50 14.32 35.00
N ALA A 46 -11.10 13.17 35.31
CA ALA A 46 -10.85 11.91 34.63
C ALA A 46 -11.25 11.96 33.12
N ARG A 47 -12.34 12.68 32.79
CA ARG A 47 -12.72 12.92 31.42
C ARG A 47 -11.71 13.78 30.67
N ARG A 48 -11.24 14.86 31.27
CA ARG A 48 -10.20 15.71 30.67
C ARG A 48 -8.90 14.94 30.45
N GLU A 49 -8.50 14.10 31.40
CA GLU A 49 -7.30 13.27 31.31
C GLU A 49 -7.40 12.22 30.17
N ARG A 50 -8.58 11.59 29.98
CA ARG A 50 -8.84 10.70 28.85
C ARG A 50 -8.78 11.42 27.50
N LEU A 51 -9.34 12.64 27.43
CA LEU A 51 -9.30 13.46 26.21
C LEU A 51 -7.87 13.89 25.88
N THR A 52 -7.07 14.28 26.86
CA THR A 52 -5.66 14.64 26.68
C THR A 52 -4.83 13.44 26.22
N LYS A 53 -5.05 12.25 26.79
CA LYS A 53 -4.41 11.01 26.34
C LYS A 53 -4.80 10.63 24.91
N GLN A 54 -6.03 10.90 24.48
CA GLN A 54 -6.45 10.66 23.11
C GLN A 54 -5.84 11.63 22.11
N VAL A 55 -5.72 12.91 22.50
CA VAL A 55 -5.06 13.95 21.69
C VAL A 55 -3.58 13.61 21.51
N THR A 56 -2.89 13.26 22.57
CA THR A 56 -1.46 12.87 22.51
C THR A 56 -1.22 11.61 21.69
N LYS A 57 -2.15 10.63 21.72
CA LYS A 57 -2.07 9.44 20.83
C LYS A 57 -2.25 9.81 19.35
N LYS A 58 -3.15 10.73 19.03
CA LYS A 58 -3.33 11.24 17.67
C LYS A 58 -2.10 11.99 17.17
N GLU A 59 -1.53 12.84 17.99
CA GLU A 59 -0.31 13.59 17.70
C GLU A 59 0.89 12.65 17.48
N ALA A 60 1.07 11.66 18.36
CA ALA A 60 2.10 10.64 18.19
C ALA A 60 1.92 9.84 16.90
N ALA A 61 0.68 9.47 16.55
CA ALA A 61 0.38 8.79 15.31
C ALA A 61 0.63 9.67 14.07
N GLN A 62 0.35 10.97 14.16
CA GLN A 62 0.65 11.92 13.10
C GLN A 62 2.16 12.12 12.93
N MET A 63 2.91 12.25 14.00
CA MET A 63 4.38 12.32 13.97
C MET A 63 4.99 11.07 13.33
N GLN A 64 4.54 9.88 13.74
CA GLN A 64 5.01 8.63 13.12
C GLN A 64 4.68 8.55 11.63
N ARG A 65 3.49 9.01 11.21
CA ARG A 65 3.12 9.07 9.79
C ARG A 65 4.01 10.06 9.03
N ALA A 66 4.28 11.24 9.63
CA ALA A 66 5.15 12.24 9.04
C ALA A 66 6.60 11.75 8.93
N GLU A 67 7.12 11.07 9.94
CA GLU A 67 8.46 10.46 9.90
C GLU A 67 8.55 9.33 8.85
N ARG A 68 7.55 8.46 8.77
CA ARG A 68 7.49 7.43 7.73
C ARG A 68 7.40 8.05 6.34
N ALA A 69 6.62 9.10 6.17
CA ALA A 69 6.52 9.81 4.89
C ALA A 69 7.86 10.46 4.51
N LYS A 70 8.55 11.10 5.45
CA LYS A 70 9.91 11.64 5.24
C LYS A 70 10.92 10.54 4.90
N ALA A 71 10.88 9.42 5.61
CA ALA A 71 11.76 8.28 5.34
C ALA A 71 11.49 7.66 3.95
N MET A 72 10.22 7.56 3.54
CA MET A 72 9.86 7.13 2.18
C MET A 72 10.35 8.14 1.13
N GLN A 73 10.13 9.43 1.35
CA GLN A 73 10.64 10.47 0.45
C GLN A 73 12.16 10.45 0.33
N ALA A 74 12.87 10.24 1.43
CA ALA A 74 14.34 10.11 1.41
C ALA A 74 14.80 8.91 0.59
N ARG A 75 14.10 7.76 0.70
CA ARG A 75 14.36 6.58 -0.13
C ARG A 75 14.02 6.79 -1.61
N ASP A 76 13.06 7.65 -1.90
CA ASP A 76 12.64 7.96 -3.26
C ASP A 76 13.45 9.09 -3.91
N ASN A 77 14.22 9.83 -3.13
CA ASN A 77 15.09 10.92 -3.63
C ASN A 77 16.49 10.44 -4.07
N THR A 78 16.62 9.18 -4.45
CA THR A 78 17.86 8.72 -5.09
C THR A 78 17.97 9.32 -6.49
N PRO A 79 19.21 9.66 -6.96
CA PRO A 79 19.42 10.27 -8.27
C PRO A 79 18.91 9.39 -9.41
N GLU A 80 18.98 8.06 -9.27
CA GLU A 80 18.46 7.12 -10.26
C GLU A 80 16.93 7.18 -10.37
N LYS A 81 16.23 7.26 -9.22
CA LYS A 81 14.78 7.40 -9.23
C LYS A 81 14.31 8.79 -9.71
N ALA A 82 15.11 9.83 -9.46
CA ALA A 82 14.84 11.15 -9.98
C ALA A 82 14.93 11.16 -11.50
N LEU A 83 16.02 10.62 -12.06
CA LEU A 83 16.21 10.48 -13.49
C LEU A 83 15.10 9.63 -14.14
N LEU A 84 14.70 8.52 -13.47
CA LEU A 84 13.63 7.66 -13.95
C LEU A 84 12.29 8.40 -13.99
N ARG A 85 11.98 9.18 -12.96
CA ARG A 85 10.76 9.99 -12.92
C ARG A 85 10.69 10.95 -14.10
N ASP A 86 11.76 11.67 -14.31
CA ASP A 86 11.85 12.66 -15.37
C ASP A 86 11.74 11.99 -16.74
N TYR A 87 12.42 10.84 -16.95
CA TYR A 87 12.30 10.05 -18.17
C TYR A 87 10.87 9.55 -18.43
N VAL A 88 10.20 8.98 -17.43
CA VAL A 88 8.83 8.47 -17.58
C VAL A 88 7.82 9.61 -17.78
N ASP A 89 8.04 10.77 -17.12
CA ASP A 89 7.11 11.91 -17.18
C ASP A 89 7.26 12.72 -18.46
N SER A 90 8.43 12.70 -19.11
CA SER A 90 8.65 13.35 -20.42
C SER A 90 7.95 12.60 -21.56
N ARG A 91 7.70 11.29 -21.41
CA ARG A 91 7.05 10.45 -22.43
C ARG A 91 5.53 10.45 -22.31
N ARG A 92 4.87 10.07 -23.43
CA ARG A 92 3.48 9.61 -23.41
C ARG A 92 3.47 8.11 -23.16
N ASN A 93 3.02 7.68 -22.00
CA ASN A 93 2.98 6.28 -21.62
C ASN A 93 1.58 5.71 -21.89
N LEU A 94 1.49 4.62 -22.63
CA LEU A 94 0.23 3.91 -22.87
C LEU A 94 -0.35 3.31 -21.59
N GLY A 95 0.50 3.04 -20.60
CA GLY A 95 0.09 2.59 -19.27
C GLY A 95 -0.89 3.53 -18.55
N GLU A 96 -0.88 4.84 -18.84
CA GLU A 96 -1.85 5.78 -18.26
C GLU A 96 -3.30 5.47 -18.65
N PHE A 97 -3.49 4.87 -19.81
CA PHE A 97 -4.80 4.47 -20.32
C PHE A 97 -5.24 3.08 -19.85
N LEU A 98 -4.38 2.36 -19.12
CA LEU A 98 -4.69 1.00 -18.70
C LEU A 98 -5.95 0.95 -17.83
N LEU A 99 -6.04 1.77 -16.80
CA LEU A 99 -7.22 1.79 -15.92
C LEU A 99 -8.49 2.26 -16.66
N PRO A 100 -8.53 3.43 -17.32
CA PRO A 100 -9.73 3.85 -18.03
C PRO A 100 -10.09 2.92 -19.20
N GLY A 101 -9.11 2.41 -19.92
CA GLY A 101 -9.33 1.45 -21.01
C GLY A 101 -9.93 0.14 -20.51
N MET A 102 -9.45 -0.38 -19.41
CA MET A 102 -9.99 -1.60 -18.78
C MET A 102 -11.44 -1.41 -18.34
N ILE A 103 -11.79 -0.23 -17.80
CA ILE A 103 -13.18 0.06 -17.39
C ILE A 103 -14.11 0.05 -18.61
N VAL A 104 -13.70 0.66 -19.71
CA VAL A 104 -14.49 0.67 -20.97
C VAL A 104 -14.66 -0.73 -21.52
N ILE A 105 -13.58 -1.51 -21.60
CA ILE A 105 -13.59 -2.88 -22.12
C ILE A 105 -14.46 -3.79 -21.23
N LEU A 106 -14.33 -3.64 -19.90
CA LEU A 106 -15.14 -4.39 -18.94
C LEU A 106 -16.63 -4.05 -19.10
N GLY A 107 -16.96 -2.76 -19.25
CA GLY A 107 -18.34 -2.32 -19.52
C GLY A 107 -18.89 -2.94 -20.81
N ALA A 108 -18.11 -2.96 -21.89
CA ALA A 108 -18.50 -3.60 -23.14
C ALA A 108 -18.68 -5.13 -22.98
N SER A 109 -17.86 -5.76 -22.15
CA SER A 109 -17.96 -7.21 -21.86
C SER A 109 -19.26 -7.57 -21.14
N LEU A 110 -19.83 -6.67 -20.32
CA LEU A 110 -21.11 -6.90 -19.65
C LEU A 110 -22.32 -6.97 -20.60
N LEU A 111 -22.18 -6.51 -21.83
CA LEU A 111 -23.22 -6.58 -22.85
C LEU A 111 -23.36 -7.98 -23.48
N TYR A 112 -22.67 -8.98 -22.92
CA TYR A 112 -22.68 -10.36 -23.45
C TYR A 112 -24.10 -10.95 -23.63
N SER A 113 -25.00 -10.69 -22.70
CA SER A 113 -26.38 -11.20 -22.74
C SER A 113 -27.24 -10.61 -23.86
N ILE A 114 -26.89 -9.40 -24.33
CA ILE A 114 -27.64 -8.65 -25.35
C ILE A 114 -26.98 -8.83 -26.73
N ALA A 115 -25.63 -8.80 -26.76
CA ALA A 115 -24.86 -8.82 -28.00
C ALA A 115 -23.58 -9.64 -27.81
N PRO A 116 -23.59 -10.98 -27.98
CA PRO A 116 -22.43 -11.84 -27.73
C PRO A 116 -21.24 -11.51 -28.62
N ASN A 117 -21.47 -11.05 -29.84
CA ASN A 117 -20.39 -10.64 -30.75
C ASN A 117 -19.58 -9.44 -30.22
N ILE A 118 -20.22 -8.49 -29.53
CA ILE A 118 -19.54 -7.33 -28.91
C ILE A 118 -18.61 -7.80 -27.81
N SER A 119 -19.04 -8.76 -26.99
CA SER A 119 -18.21 -9.32 -25.93
C SER A 119 -16.96 -10.03 -26.46
N LEU A 120 -17.08 -10.76 -27.54
CA LEU A 120 -15.94 -11.41 -28.19
C LEU A 120 -14.95 -10.37 -28.72
N ILE A 121 -15.44 -9.36 -29.44
CA ILE A 121 -14.60 -8.24 -29.91
C ILE A 121 -13.93 -7.53 -28.74
N ALA A 122 -14.67 -7.21 -27.66
CA ALA A 122 -14.12 -6.57 -26.47
C ALA A 122 -12.98 -7.39 -25.85
N THR A 123 -13.14 -8.72 -25.81
CA THR A 123 -12.10 -9.64 -25.31
C THR A 123 -10.84 -9.58 -26.16
N VAL A 124 -10.97 -9.65 -27.49
CA VAL A 124 -9.82 -9.55 -28.40
C VAL A 124 -9.13 -8.18 -28.26
N VAL A 125 -9.89 -7.09 -28.22
CA VAL A 125 -9.38 -5.73 -28.02
C VAL A 125 -8.64 -5.63 -26.68
N MET A 126 -9.15 -6.27 -25.62
CA MET A 126 -8.50 -6.31 -24.30
C MET A 126 -7.10 -6.95 -24.39
N TYR A 127 -6.98 -8.11 -25.01
CA TYR A 127 -5.68 -8.77 -25.16
C TYR A 127 -4.70 -7.96 -26.00
N LEU A 128 -5.15 -7.39 -27.11
CA LEU A 128 -4.32 -6.50 -27.94
C LEU A 128 -3.89 -5.26 -27.18
N PHE A 129 -4.77 -4.69 -26.39
CA PHE A 129 -4.46 -3.52 -25.57
C PHE A 129 -3.42 -3.84 -24.49
N ILE A 130 -3.59 -4.94 -23.76
CA ILE A 130 -2.61 -5.39 -22.77
C ILE A 130 -1.25 -5.64 -23.42
N LEU A 131 -1.24 -6.35 -24.57
CA LEU A 131 -0.01 -6.62 -25.31
C LEU A 131 0.70 -5.30 -25.72
N THR A 132 -0.05 -4.32 -26.20
CA THR A 132 0.49 -3.02 -26.58
C THR A 132 1.11 -2.29 -25.38
N VAL A 133 0.46 -2.31 -24.21
CA VAL A 133 0.99 -1.74 -22.97
C VAL A 133 2.26 -2.46 -22.51
N LEU A 134 2.32 -3.79 -22.64
CA LEU A 134 3.52 -4.55 -22.31
C LEU A 134 4.69 -4.20 -23.22
N ILE A 135 4.44 -4.08 -24.52
CA ILE A 135 5.46 -3.67 -25.50
C ILE A 135 5.96 -2.25 -25.18
N ASP A 136 5.05 -1.30 -24.93
CA ASP A 136 5.43 0.08 -24.55
C ASP A 136 6.27 0.09 -23.27
N SER A 137 5.89 -0.68 -22.26
CA SER A 137 6.64 -0.81 -21.00
C SER A 137 8.04 -1.41 -21.23
N PHE A 138 8.15 -2.41 -22.10
CA PHE A 138 9.43 -3.01 -22.46
C PHE A 138 10.34 -2.03 -23.21
N LEU A 139 9.80 -1.30 -24.19
CA LEU A 139 10.53 -0.28 -24.93
C LEU A 139 10.97 0.88 -24.04
N MET A 140 10.07 1.32 -23.15
CA MET A 140 10.38 2.32 -22.12
C MET A 140 11.56 1.87 -21.24
N TRP A 141 11.51 0.64 -20.74
CA TRP A 141 12.57 0.11 -19.89
C TRP A 141 13.90 -0.04 -20.63
N ARG A 142 13.86 -0.51 -21.87
CA ARG A 142 15.06 -0.62 -22.73
C ARG A 142 15.67 0.76 -22.98
N GLY A 143 14.84 1.77 -23.26
CA GLY A 143 15.29 3.15 -23.45
C GLY A 143 15.89 3.74 -22.18
N PHE A 144 15.21 3.58 -21.05
CA PHE A 144 15.70 4.04 -19.76
C PHE A 144 17.06 3.45 -19.37
N LYS A 145 17.27 2.15 -19.60
CA LYS A 145 18.58 1.54 -19.30
C LYS A 145 19.74 2.18 -20.06
N ARG A 146 19.53 2.62 -21.30
CA ARG A 146 20.55 3.35 -22.07
C ARG A 146 20.86 4.70 -21.41
N VAL A 147 19.81 5.48 -21.11
CA VAL A 147 19.97 6.80 -20.46
C VAL A 147 20.62 6.66 -19.08
N LEU A 148 20.30 5.61 -18.33
CA LEU A 148 20.90 5.34 -17.03
C LEU A 148 22.39 5.05 -17.16
N ALA A 149 22.78 4.23 -18.14
CA ALA A 149 24.19 3.91 -18.40
C ALA A 149 25.00 5.14 -18.81
N ASP A 150 24.41 6.03 -19.61
CA ASP A 150 25.06 7.24 -20.10
C ASP A 150 25.24 8.29 -18.99
N ARG A 151 24.24 8.49 -18.15
CA ARG A 151 24.24 9.56 -17.13
C ARG A 151 24.73 9.13 -15.75
N LEU A 152 24.47 7.87 -15.37
CA LEU A 152 24.79 7.31 -14.06
C LEU A 152 25.43 5.92 -14.19
N PRO A 153 26.65 5.80 -14.73
CA PRO A 153 27.29 4.52 -15.03
C PRO A 153 27.54 3.63 -13.80
N ARG A 154 27.58 4.22 -12.61
CA ARG A 154 27.81 3.51 -11.34
C ARG A 154 26.50 2.99 -10.70
N SER A 155 25.35 3.35 -11.25
CA SER A 155 24.07 2.97 -10.67
C SER A 155 23.60 1.60 -11.17
N THR A 156 22.90 0.86 -10.29
CA THR A 156 22.34 -0.44 -10.63
C THR A 156 20.83 -0.31 -10.93
N PRO A 157 20.33 -0.94 -12.01
CA PRO A 157 18.92 -0.88 -12.37
C PRO A 157 18.00 -1.69 -11.46
N ARG A 158 18.53 -2.29 -10.37
CA ARG A 158 17.75 -3.14 -9.46
C ARG A 158 16.65 -2.34 -8.77
N GLY A 159 15.42 -2.87 -8.81
CA GLY A 159 14.25 -2.24 -8.18
C GLY A 159 13.66 -1.05 -8.95
N LEU A 160 14.39 -0.49 -9.93
CA LEU A 160 13.89 0.64 -10.73
C LEU A 160 12.79 0.22 -11.71
N LEU A 161 12.80 -1.04 -12.18
CA LEU A 161 11.79 -1.54 -13.11
C LEU A 161 10.38 -1.46 -12.54
N MET A 162 10.18 -1.98 -11.32
CA MET A 162 8.86 -1.96 -10.67
C MET A 162 8.40 -0.53 -10.40
N TYR A 163 9.34 0.34 -10.03
CA TYR A 163 9.03 1.75 -9.82
C TYR A 163 8.62 2.43 -11.15
N ALA A 164 9.33 2.14 -12.25
CA ALA A 164 9.00 2.64 -13.58
C ALA A 164 7.62 2.19 -14.04
N MET A 165 7.32 0.89 -13.89
CA MET A 165 6.02 0.31 -14.26
C MET A 165 4.87 0.94 -13.46
N ASN A 166 5.00 1.00 -12.14
CA ASN A 166 4.00 1.64 -11.30
C ASN A 166 3.75 3.09 -11.70
N ARG A 167 4.81 3.83 -12.01
CA ARG A 167 4.68 5.23 -12.41
C ARG A 167 4.08 5.38 -13.81
N SER A 168 4.39 4.49 -14.75
CA SER A 168 3.83 4.53 -16.11
C SER A 168 2.33 4.23 -16.15
N ILE A 169 1.84 3.37 -15.24
CA ILE A 169 0.41 3.01 -15.13
C ILE A 169 -0.39 4.11 -14.42
N GLN A 170 0.24 4.84 -13.51
CA GLN A 170 -0.44 5.92 -12.80
C GLN A 170 -0.80 7.06 -13.76
N ILE A 171 -2.07 7.49 -13.69
CA ILE A 171 -2.52 8.67 -14.42
C ILE A 171 -1.71 9.87 -13.96
N ARG A 172 -1.18 10.65 -14.89
CA ARG A 172 -0.26 11.76 -14.62
C ARG A 172 -0.75 12.73 -13.53
N ARG A 173 -2.06 13.00 -13.47
CA ARG A 173 -2.67 13.89 -12.46
C ARG A 173 -2.54 13.39 -11.02
N PHE A 174 -2.48 12.07 -10.85
CA PHE A 174 -2.44 11.42 -9.52
C PHE A 174 -1.06 10.88 -9.16
N ARG A 175 -0.02 11.16 -9.98
CA ARG A 175 1.34 10.72 -9.68
C ARG A 175 1.89 11.40 -8.44
N MET A 176 2.40 10.62 -7.51
CA MET A 176 3.15 11.11 -6.36
C MET A 176 4.58 10.57 -6.39
N PRO A 177 5.60 11.42 -6.30
CA PRO A 177 5.58 12.88 -6.32
C PRO A 177 5.14 13.45 -7.68
N ALA A 178 4.63 14.69 -7.65
CA ALA A 178 4.11 15.35 -8.86
C ALA A 178 5.17 15.45 -9.97
N PRO A 179 4.77 15.33 -11.24
CA PRO A 179 5.69 15.48 -12.37
C PRO A 179 6.33 16.86 -12.39
N ARG A 180 7.66 16.90 -12.52
CA ARG A 180 8.43 18.14 -12.60
C ARG A 180 8.54 18.67 -14.03
N ILE A 181 8.56 17.75 -15.00
CA ILE A 181 8.84 18.01 -16.40
C ILE A 181 7.57 17.86 -17.21
N LYS A 182 7.38 18.68 -18.24
CA LYS A 182 6.28 18.57 -19.20
C LYS A 182 6.53 17.44 -20.19
N ARG A 183 5.46 17.02 -20.89
CA ARG A 183 5.58 16.01 -21.96
C ARG A 183 6.38 16.57 -23.13
N GLY A 184 7.40 15.82 -23.58
CA GLY A 184 8.28 16.23 -24.65
C GLY A 184 9.43 17.14 -24.23
N GLU A 185 9.51 17.52 -22.96
CA GLU A 185 10.59 18.34 -22.44
C GLU A 185 11.85 17.47 -22.21
N GLN A 186 13.04 18.09 -22.38
CA GLN A 186 14.30 17.39 -22.12
C GLN A 186 14.48 17.18 -20.61
N TYR A 187 14.95 16.00 -20.24
CA TYR A 187 15.20 15.56 -18.86
C TYR A 187 16.67 15.44 -18.56
#